data_f717a6baf8e24916f40cebc80eb5ad75
#
_entry.id   f717a6baf8e24916f40cebc80eb5ad75
#
_cell.length_a   1.000
_cell.length_b   1.000
_cell.length_c   1.000
_cell.angle_alpha   90.00
_cell.angle_beta   90.00
_cell.angle_gamma   90.00
#
_symmetry.space_group_name_H-M   'P 1'
#
loop_
_entity.id
_entity.type
_entity.pdbx_description
1 polymer ?
#
loop_
_entity_poly.entity_id
_entity_poly.type
_entity_poly.pdbx_seq_one_letter_code
_entity_poly.pdbx_strand_id
1 'polypeptide(L)'
;MEKTKSMSDQKQKIREKRMISIIAFLSGAYFLMRFGCKRYAESEKINEKNPYINSGNIKTRNDQNDRISTVYERKVKPAIDRILSFAALIVLSPLFGLISIVIYIDDPGPVFFTQKRVGKNKQFFYLHKFRSMKMSTPHDVPTHQLEHPEQYITKVGRVLRKTSLDELPQIWDIFRGKMSIIGPRPALWNQEDLIAERDKYGANDILPGLTGLAQIKGRDELLVPEKAKLDGEYVQVLKQGGMKAFLLDGKLFFETIRSVLCHDGVVEGGTGAMKDADASEAGFENYGCD
;
A
#
# COMPACT_ATOMS: atom_id res chain seq x y z
N MET A 1 -37.75 -41.84 11.44
CA MET A 1 -36.30 -42.16 11.25
C MET A 1 -35.63 -41.33 10.16
N GLU A 2 -36.25 -40.98 9.04
CA GLU A 2 -35.65 -40.17 7.93
C GLU A 2 -35.33 -38.72 8.32
N LYS A 3 -36.19 -38.03 9.07
CA LYS A 3 -35.93 -36.61 9.50
C LYS A 3 -34.72 -36.43 10.38
N THR A 4 -34.39 -37.43 11.23
CA THR A 4 -33.20 -37.37 12.12
C THR A 4 -31.91 -37.58 11.33
N LYS A 5 -31.92 -38.39 10.27
CA LYS A 5 -30.78 -38.62 9.39
C LYS A 5 -30.46 -37.37 8.55
N SER A 6 -31.48 -36.71 8.01
CA SER A 6 -31.34 -35.43 7.27
C SER A 6 -30.74 -34.30 8.13
N MET A 7 -31.15 -34.20 9.39
CA MET A 7 -30.65 -33.18 10.33
C MET A 7 -29.20 -33.47 10.78
N SER A 8 -28.79 -34.73 10.86
CA SER A 8 -27.39 -35.11 11.10
C SER A 8 -26.47 -34.72 9.94
N ASP A 9 -26.90 -35.04 8.72
CA ASP A 9 -26.13 -34.72 7.50
C ASP A 9 -25.99 -33.20 7.29
N GLN A 10 -27.01 -32.44 7.64
CA GLN A 10 -26.97 -30.98 7.55
C GLN A 10 -26.01 -30.37 8.59
N LYS A 11 -25.99 -30.91 9.83
CA LYS A 11 -25.03 -30.50 10.87
C LYS A 11 -23.60 -30.86 10.50
N GLN A 12 -23.37 -31.99 9.86
CA GLN A 12 -22.06 -32.43 9.40
C GLN A 12 -21.54 -31.54 8.30
N LYS A 13 -22.35 -31.19 7.29
CA LYS A 13 -22.01 -30.26 6.22
C LYS A 13 -21.67 -28.84 6.75
N ILE A 14 -22.39 -28.39 7.78
CA ILE A 14 -22.09 -27.10 8.43
C ILE A 14 -20.75 -27.16 9.18
N ARG A 15 -20.44 -28.25 9.85
CA ARG A 15 -19.15 -28.46 10.54
C ARG A 15 -18.00 -28.53 9.55
N GLU A 16 -18.12 -29.21 8.44
CA GLU A 16 -17.11 -29.30 7.39
C GLU A 16 -16.85 -27.93 6.75
N LYS A 17 -17.90 -27.18 6.42
CA LYS A 17 -17.77 -25.80 5.93
C LYS A 17 -17.07 -24.88 6.93
N ARG A 18 -17.38 -24.99 8.23
CA ARG A 18 -16.70 -24.23 9.28
C ARG A 18 -15.23 -24.64 9.44
N MET A 19 -14.93 -25.94 9.37
CA MET A 19 -13.53 -26.43 9.42
C MET A 19 -12.73 -25.94 8.22
N ILE A 20 -13.27 -26.03 7.01
CA ILE A 20 -12.62 -25.51 5.79
C ILE A 20 -12.37 -24.01 5.90
N SER A 21 -13.34 -23.24 6.42
CA SER A 21 -13.16 -21.80 6.66
C SER A 21 -12.09 -21.51 7.72
N ILE A 22 -12.00 -22.31 8.79
CA ILE A 22 -10.98 -22.16 9.84
C ILE A 22 -9.59 -22.53 9.29
N ILE A 23 -9.48 -23.59 8.49
CA ILE A 23 -8.21 -23.99 7.87
C ILE A 23 -7.76 -22.95 6.85
N ALA A 24 -8.66 -22.41 6.02
CA ALA A 24 -8.37 -21.31 5.10
C ALA A 24 -7.96 -20.03 5.85
N PHE A 25 -8.62 -19.73 6.96
CA PHE A 25 -8.29 -18.63 7.86
C PHE A 25 -6.90 -18.79 8.47
N LEU A 26 -6.62 -19.96 9.07
CA LEU A 26 -5.33 -20.24 9.71
C LEU A 26 -4.18 -20.33 8.69
N SER A 27 -4.42 -20.88 7.51
CA SER A 27 -3.39 -20.96 6.46
C SER A 27 -3.05 -19.58 5.87
N GLY A 28 -4.03 -18.71 5.66
CA GLY A 28 -3.79 -17.34 5.20
C GLY A 28 -3.04 -16.50 6.23
N ALA A 29 -3.46 -16.53 7.49
CA ALA A 29 -2.78 -15.84 8.59
C ALA A 29 -1.37 -16.41 8.85
N TYR A 30 -1.23 -17.74 8.86
CA TYR A 30 0.05 -18.44 9.02
C TYR A 30 1.01 -18.13 7.86
N PHE A 31 0.49 -18.10 6.63
CA PHE A 31 1.30 -17.79 5.45
C PHE A 31 1.80 -16.34 5.48
N LEU A 32 0.94 -15.38 5.83
CA LEU A 32 1.32 -13.97 5.99
C LEU A 32 2.35 -13.80 7.12
N MET A 33 2.19 -14.47 8.27
CA MET A 33 3.16 -14.46 9.36
C MET A 33 4.52 -15.01 8.92
N ARG A 34 4.55 -16.17 8.28
CA ARG A 34 5.80 -16.83 7.89
C ARG A 34 6.55 -16.05 6.80
N PHE A 35 5.81 -15.51 5.84
CA PHE A 35 6.38 -14.68 4.78
C PHE A 35 6.89 -13.34 5.33
N GLY A 36 6.11 -12.70 6.18
CA GLY A 36 6.47 -11.45 6.84
C GLY A 36 7.67 -11.57 7.77
N CYS A 37 7.80 -12.68 8.54
CA CYS A 37 8.96 -12.89 9.43
C CYS A 37 10.27 -13.09 8.67
N LYS A 38 10.25 -13.85 7.56
CA LYS A 38 11.47 -14.06 6.76
C LYS A 38 11.99 -12.76 6.15
N ARG A 39 11.10 -11.91 5.66
CA ARG A 39 11.46 -10.61 5.05
C ARG A 39 11.81 -9.53 6.07
N TYR A 40 11.41 -9.68 7.34
CA TYR A 40 11.80 -8.74 8.38
C TYR A 40 13.31 -8.73 8.64
N ALA A 41 13.91 -9.91 8.78
CA ALA A 41 15.36 -10.03 8.93
C ALA A 41 16.14 -9.48 7.72
N GLU A 42 15.56 -9.58 6.51
CA GLU A 42 16.12 -8.96 5.30
C GLU A 42 15.99 -7.43 5.33
N SER A 43 14.94 -6.86 5.94
CA SER A 43 14.74 -5.40 5.99
C SER A 43 15.76 -4.68 6.87
N GLU A 44 16.34 -5.33 7.88
CA GLU A 44 17.44 -4.76 8.65
C GLU A 44 18.71 -4.67 7.80
N LYS A 45 19.03 -5.72 7.05
CA LYS A 45 20.22 -5.76 6.18
C LYS A 45 20.19 -4.74 5.03
N ILE A 46 18.99 -4.39 4.50
CA ILE A 46 18.91 -3.38 3.43
C ILE A 46 19.26 -1.97 3.92
N ASN A 47 19.09 -1.69 5.20
CA ASN A 47 19.42 -0.38 5.76
C ASN A 47 20.92 -0.22 6.03
N GLU A 48 21.71 -1.29 6.13
CA GLU A 48 23.17 -1.22 6.20
C GLU A 48 23.80 -0.57 4.95
N LYS A 49 23.18 -0.75 3.78
CA LYS A 49 23.63 -0.19 2.49
C LYS A 49 22.73 0.98 2.02
N ASN A 50 21.99 1.61 2.92
CA ASN A 50 21.09 2.70 2.57
C ASN A 50 21.89 4.00 2.39
N PRO A 51 21.99 4.58 1.18
CA PRO A 51 22.76 5.79 0.93
C PRO A 51 22.23 7.00 1.71
N TYR A 52 20.94 7.02 2.02
CA TYR A 52 20.32 8.12 2.77
C TYR A 52 20.64 8.09 4.28
N ILE A 53 21.07 6.93 4.81
CA ILE A 53 21.42 6.76 6.21
C ILE A 53 22.93 6.88 6.41
N ASN A 54 23.74 6.33 5.49
CA ASN A 54 25.19 6.20 5.60
C ASN A 54 25.96 7.40 5.05
N SER A 55 25.33 8.28 4.29
CA SER A 55 25.98 9.48 3.75
C SER A 55 26.17 10.54 4.82
N GLY A 56 26.92 10.31 5.90
CA GLY A 56 27.40 11.28 6.94
C GLY A 56 26.66 12.63 7.15
N ASN A 57 25.74 12.97 6.28
CA ASN A 57 24.78 14.07 6.32
C ASN A 57 23.57 13.79 7.22
N ILE A 58 23.54 12.66 7.93
CA ILE A 58 22.91 12.59 9.22
C ILE A 58 23.89 13.23 10.25
N LYS A 59 24.30 14.47 10.03
CA LYS A 59 24.27 15.39 11.15
C LYS A 59 22.84 15.26 11.62
N THR A 60 22.74 14.57 12.72
CA THR A 60 21.58 14.51 13.56
C THR A 60 20.84 15.84 13.37
N ARG A 61 19.84 15.86 12.49
CA ARG A 61 18.88 16.96 12.35
C ARG A 61 18.05 17.04 13.63
N ASN A 62 18.54 16.36 14.67
CA ASN A 62 18.11 16.42 16.05
C ASN A 62 18.31 17.79 16.67
N ASP A 63 19.15 18.67 16.11
CA ASP A 63 19.48 19.92 16.80
C ASP A 63 18.92 21.20 16.16
N GLN A 64 18.29 21.17 14.97
CA GLN A 64 17.77 22.42 14.39
C GLN A 64 16.37 22.37 13.76
N ASN A 65 15.72 21.23 13.69
CA ASN A 65 14.31 21.13 13.32
C ASN A 65 13.72 19.91 14.00
N ASP A 66 13.69 19.90 15.33
CA ASP A 66 12.83 18.99 16.08
C ASP A 66 11.39 19.28 15.63
N ARG A 67 10.98 18.58 14.56
CA ARG A 67 9.60 18.50 14.22
C ARG A 67 8.88 17.97 15.44
N ILE A 68 8.20 18.85 16.17
CA ILE A 68 7.39 18.49 17.33
C ILE A 68 6.32 17.54 16.81
N SER A 69 6.54 16.24 16.91
CA SER A 69 5.54 15.23 16.56
C SER A 69 4.41 15.33 17.58
N THR A 70 3.20 15.53 17.10
CA THR A 70 2.02 15.67 17.96
C THR A 70 1.68 14.34 18.63
N VAL A 71 0.93 14.41 19.74
CA VAL A 71 0.42 13.20 20.43
C VAL A 71 -0.41 12.35 19.46
N TYR A 72 -1.18 13.00 18.57
CA TYR A 72 -1.93 12.31 17.53
C TYR A 72 -1.02 11.48 16.64
N GLU A 73 0.00 12.07 16.03
CA GLU A 73 0.93 11.39 15.13
C GLU A 73 1.72 10.27 15.82
N ARG A 74 2.15 10.52 17.05
CA ARG A 74 3.06 9.61 17.75
C ARG A 74 2.35 8.41 18.39
N LYS A 75 1.12 8.60 18.90
CA LYS A 75 0.41 7.59 19.68
C LYS A 75 -0.95 7.22 19.10
N VAL A 76 -1.81 8.21 18.83
CA VAL A 76 -3.21 7.96 18.47
C VAL A 76 -3.32 7.34 17.09
N LYS A 77 -2.73 7.98 16.08
CA LYS A 77 -2.78 7.50 14.70
C LYS A 77 -2.17 6.09 14.53
N PRO A 78 -0.97 5.78 15.05
CA PRO A 78 -0.43 4.42 14.95
C PRO A 78 -1.25 3.35 15.70
N ALA A 79 -1.94 3.73 16.77
CA ALA A 79 -2.85 2.82 17.49
C ALA A 79 -4.08 2.51 16.63
N ILE A 80 -4.73 3.54 16.06
CA ILE A 80 -5.86 3.39 15.14
C ILE A 80 -5.46 2.54 13.94
N ASP A 81 -4.34 2.85 13.28
CA ASP A 81 -3.81 2.12 12.12
C ASP A 81 -3.64 0.63 12.43
N ARG A 82 -3.05 0.29 13.57
CA ARG A 82 -2.85 -1.11 13.99
C ARG A 82 -4.15 -1.84 14.31
N ILE A 83 -5.07 -1.18 15.01
CA ILE A 83 -6.37 -1.79 15.38
C ILE A 83 -7.18 -2.06 14.10
N LEU A 84 -7.29 -1.05 13.22
CA LEU A 84 -8.05 -1.20 11.98
C LEU A 84 -7.40 -2.22 11.03
N SER A 85 -6.08 -2.21 10.89
CA SER A 85 -5.38 -3.19 10.04
C SER A 85 -5.48 -4.61 10.60
N PHE A 86 -5.42 -4.79 11.93
CA PHE A 86 -5.63 -6.10 12.54
C PHE A 86 -7.05 -6.64 12.27
N ALA A 87 -8.06 -5.79 12.48
CA ALA A 87 -9.45 -6.15 12.18
C ALA A 87 -9.63 -6.48 10.68
N ALA A 88 -9.06 -5.66 9.79
CA ALA A 88 -9.10 -5.89 8.35
C ALA A 88 -8.41 -7.20 7.94
N LEU A 89 -7.26 -7.57 8.53
CA LEU A 89 -6.60 -8.84 8.28
C LEU A 89 -7.48 -10.04 8.65
N ILE A 90 -8.24 -9.94 9.74
CA ILE A 90 -9.17 -10.98 10.16
C ILE A 90 -10.33 -11.10 9.16
N VAL A 91 -11.00 -9.98 8.88
CA VAL A 91 -12.20 -9.95 8.02
C VAL A 91 -11.87 -10.35 6.58
N LEU A 92 -10.74 -9.88 6.05
CA LEU A 92 -10.33 -10.13 4.67
C LEU A 92 -9.55 -11.44 4.48
N SER A 93 -9.26 -12.20 5.54
CA SER A 93 -8.48 -13.44 5.43
C SER A 93 -9.07 -14.48 4.45
N PRO A 94 -10.40 -14.70 4.34
CA PRO A 94 -10.95 -15.59 3.32
C PRO A 94 -10.71 -15.09 1.90
N LEU A 95 -10.80 -13.77 1.70
CA LEU A 95 -10.52 -13.13 0.41
C LEU A 95 -9.04 -13.27 0.03
N PHE A 96 -8.13 -13.10 0.99
CA PHE A 96 -6.69 -13.36 0.78
C PHE A 96 -6.43 -14.79 0.32
N GLY A 97 -7.09 -15.76 0.95
CA GLY A 97 -7.00 -17.17 0.55
C GLY A 97 -7.49 -17.40 -0.88
N LEU A 98 -8.66 -16.86 -1.22
CA LEU A 98 -9.24 -16.97 -2.55
C LEU A 98 -8.33 -16.36 -3.63
N ILE A 99 -7.90 -15.11 -3.43
CA ILE A 99 -6.98 -14.41 -4.36
C ILE A 99 -5.68 -15.20 -4.52
N SER A 100 -5.14 -15.75 -3.42
CA SER A 100 -3.91 -16.55 -3.46
C SER A 100 -4.04 -17.79 -4.34
N ILE A 101 -5.17 -18.50 -4.24
CA ILE A 101 -5.46 -19.69 -5.07
C ILE A 101 -5.59 -19.29 -6.54
N VAL A 102 -6.32 -18.21 -6.83
CA VAL A 102 -6.55 -17.75 -8.21
C VAL A 102 -5.24 -17.30 -8.87
N ILE A 103 -4.37 -16.57 -8.15
CA ILE A 103 -3.03 -16.19 -8.64
C ILE A 103 -2.19 -17.44 -8.95
N TYR A 104 -2.19 -18.43 -8.04
CA TYR A 104 -1.40 -19.65 -8.22
C TYR A 104 -1.87 -20.49 -9.41
N ILE A 105 -3.17 -20.51 -9.70
CA ILE A 105 -3.75 -21.21 -10.87
C ILE A 105 -3.39 -20.49 -12.18
N ASP A 106 -3.44 -19.13 -12.19
CA ASP A 106 -3.17 -18.33 -13.40
C ASP A 106 -1.68 -18.37 -13.81
N ASP A 107 -0.78 -18.25 -12.82
CA ASP A 107 0.68 -18.32 -13.04
C ASP A 107 1.35 -18.96 -11.80
N PRO A 108 1.70 -20.26 -11.84
CA PRO A 108 2.27 -20.98 -10.70
C PRO A 108 3.56 -20.34 -10.18
N GLY A 109 3.62 -20.12 -8.85
CA GLY A 109 4.77 -19.50 -8.18
C GLY A 109 4.39 -18.75 -6.91
N PRO A 110 5.27 -17.85 -6.39
CA PRO A 110 4.98 -17.03 -5.23
C PRO A 110 3.76 -16.16 -5.44
N VAL A 111 2.81 -16.17 -4.49
CA VAL A 111 1.58 -15.39 -4.55
C VAL A 111 1.82 -13.92 -4.23
N PHE A 112 2.78 -13.64 -3.36
CA PHE A 112 3.14 -12.28 -2.97
C PHE A 112 4.37 -11.79 -3.71
N PHE A 113 4.31 -10.53 -4.10
CA PHE A 113 5.42 -9.75 -4.60
C PHE A 113 5.86 -8.76 -3.52
N THR A 114 7.17 -8.55 -3.40
CA THR A 114 7.73 -7.57 -2.47
C THR A 114 8.65 -6.61 -3.20
N GLN A 115 8.57 -5.35 -2.86
CA GLN A 115 9.38 -4.30 -3.48
C GLN A 115 9.99 -3.39 -2.43
N LYS A 116 11.28 -3.07 -2.62
CA LYS A 116 12.00 -2.14 -1.74
C LYS A 116 11.47 -0.72 -1.90
N ARG A 117 11.07 -0.11 -0.81
CA ARG A 117 10.46 1.22 -0.75
C ARG A 117 11.09 2.07 0.35
N VAL A 118 10.92 3.38 0.20
CA VAL A 118 11.33 4.38 1.19
C VAL A 118 10.21 4.55 2.21
N GLY A 119 10.56 4.35 3.48
CA GLY A 119 9.69 4.55 4.63
C GLY A 119 10.04 5.79 5.43
N LYS A 120 9.54 5.86 6.67
CA LYS A 120 9.80 6.96 7.61
C LYS A 120 11.30 7.18 7.81
N ASN A 121 11.73 8.46 7.85
CA ASN A 121 13.12 8.88 7.98
C ASN A 121 14.03 8.26 6.90
N LYS A 122 13.48 8.05 5.70
CA LYS A 122 14.17 7.42 4.56
C LYS A 122 14.71 6.01 4.83
N GLN A 123 14.23 5.33 5.86
CA GLN A 123 14.54 3.93 6.09
C GLN A 123 13.88 3.06 5.02
N PHE A 124 14.62 2.11 4.48
CA PHE A 124 14.06 1.18 3.52
C PHE A 124 13.24 0.09 4.21
N PHE A 125 12.16 -0.31 3.55
CA PHE A 125 11.37 -1.48 3.93
C PHE A 125 10.89 -2.22 2.69
N TYR A 126 10.46 -3.47 2.86
CA TYR A 126 9.81 -4.24 1.81
C TYR A 126 8.30 -4.08 1.90
N LEU A 127 7.70 -3.49 0.86
CA LEU A 127 6.27 -3.36 0.69
C LEU A 127 5.72 -4.63 0.08
N HIS A 128 4.60 -5.12 0.58
CA HIS A 128 3.95 -6.34 0.14
C HIS A 128 2.77 -6.06 -0.79
N LYS A 129 2.68 -6.82 -1.88
CA LYS A 129 1.53 -6.83 -2.80
C LYS A 129 1.18 -8.24 -3.21
N PHE A 130 -0.02 -8.47 -3.72
CA PHE A 130 -0.26 -9.66 -4.51
C PHE A 130 0.47 -9.57 -5.84
N ARG A 131 0.99 -10.70 -6.31
CA ARG A 131 1.65 -10.77 -7.60
C ARG A 131 0.63 -10.61 -8.71
N SER A 132 0.77 -9.56 -9.49
CA SER A 132 -0.07 -9.23 -10.65
C SER A 132 0.65 -9.35 -11.98
N MET A 133 1.96 -9.67 -11.95
CA MET A 133 2.82 -9.84 -13.13
C MET A 133 3.40 -11.24 -13.18
N LYS A 134 3.75 -11.70 -14.37
CA LYS A 134 4.34 -13.03 -14.63
C LYS A 134 5.69 -13.18 -13.96
N MET A 135 6.06 -14.42 -13.65
CA MET A 135 7.38 -14.73 -13.08
C MET A 135 8.55 -14.34 -13.98
N SER A 136 8.32 -14.22 -15.28
CA SER A 136 9.34 -13.78 -16.27
C SER A 136 9.60 -12.27 -16.26
N THR A 137 8.84 -11.49 -15.49
CA THR A 137 9.00 -10.03 -15.43
C THR A 137 10.31 -9.66 -14.73
N PRO A 138 11.11 -8.71 -15.27
CA PRO A 138 12.28 -8.18 -14.58
C PRO A 138 11.92 -7.60 -13.21
N HIS A 139 12.61 -8.05 -12.15
CA HIS A 139 12.19 -7.81 -10.76
C HIS A 139 12.40 -6.36 -10.27
N ASP A 140 13.48 -5.72 -10.72
CA ASP A 140 13.92 -4.42 -10.19
C ASP A 140 13.67 -3.25 -11.17
N VAL A 141 12.90 -3.50 -12.23
CA VAL A 141 12.53 -2.48 -13.22
C VAL A 141 11.14 -1.94 -12.87
N PRO A 142 10.98 -0.62 -12.70
CA PRO A 142 9.67 0.00 -12.55
C PRO A 142 8.77 -0.31 -13.76
N THR A 143 7.48 -0.54 -13.54
CA THR A 143 6.54 -0.92 -14.62
C THR A 143 6.56 0.06 -15.80
N HIS A 144 6.76 1.36 -15.54
CA HIS A 144 6.81 2.39 -16.58
C HIS A 144 8.10 2.40 -17.43
N GLN A 145 9.13 1.69 -16.99
CA GLN A 145 10.39 1.53 -17.72
C GLN A 145 10.44 0.21 -18.50
N LEU A 146 9.39 -0.62 -18.38
CA LEU A 146 9.30 -1.85 -19.16
C LEU A 146 8.79 -1.53 -20.58
N GLU A 147 9.46 -2.05 -21.58
CA GLU A 147 8.90 -2.10 -22.92
C GLU A 147 7.70 -3.05 -22.92
N HIS A 148 6.53 -2.56 -23.36
CA HIS A 148 5.28 -3.34 -23.41
C HIS A 148 4.88 -3.99 -22.07
N PRO A 149 4.66 -3.20 -20.97
CA PRO A 149 4.37 -3.72 -19.64
C PRO A 149 3.11 -4.60 -19.60
N GLU A 150 2.15 -4.40 -20.50
CA GLU A 150 0.93 -5.19 -20.62
C GLU A 150 1.17 -6.68 -20.92
N GLN A 151 2.30 -7.03 -21.57
CA GLN A 151 2.66 -8.43 -21.87
C GLN A 151 3.06 -9.22 -20.62
N TYR A 152 3.51 -8.52 -19.60
CA TYR A 152 3.92 -9.09 -18.32
C TYR A 152 2.78 -9.20 -17.31
N ILE A 153 1.66 -8.50 -17.53
CA ILE A 153 0.52 -8.55 -16.62
C ILE A 153 -0.28 -9.84 -16.86
N THR A 154 -0.52 -10.62 -15.78
CA THR A 154 -1.33 -11.84 -15.88
C THR A 154 -2.82 -11.48 -16.05
N LYS A 155 -3.66 -12.46 -16.47
CA LYS A 155 -5.10 -12.22 -16.61
C LYS A 155 -5.73 -11.82 -15.28
N VAL A 156 -5.41 -12.56 -14.23
CA VAL A 156 -5.84 -12.26 -12.86
C VAL A 156 -5.23 -10.94 -12.38
N GLY A 157 -3.95 -10.71 -12.68
CA GLY A 157 -3.24 -9.50 -12.33
C GLY A 157 -3.90 -8.23 -12.87
N ARG A 158 -4.46 -8.27 -14.08
CA ARG A 158 -5.21 -7.14 -14.67
C ARG A 158 -6.44 -6.79 -13.83
N VAL A 159 -7.20 -7.78 -13.41
CA VAL A 159 -8.37 -7.57 -12.54
C VAL A 159 -7.92 -7.01 -11.18
N LEU A 160 -6.89 -7.60 -10.56
CA LEU A 160 -6.38 -7.15 -9.26
C LEU A 160 -5.92 -5.70 -9.30
N ARG A 161 -5.20 -5.29 -10.36
CA ARG A 161 -4.74 -3.90 -10.53
C ARG A 161 -5.91 -2.94 -10.74
N LYS A 162 -6.85 -3.28 -11.63
CA LYS A 162 -8.03 -2.46 -11.90
C LYS A 162 -8.88 -2.23 -10.65
N THR A 163 -8.96 -3.21 -9.76
CA THR A 163 -9.71 -3.14 -8.50
C THR A 163 -8.86 -2.71 -7.30
N SER A 164 -7.57 -2.45 -7.48
CA SER A 164 -6.58 -2.18 -6.40
C SER A 164 -6.49 -3.29 -5.35
N LEU A 165 -7.01 -4.48 -5.62
CA LEU A 165 -6.93 -5.63 -4.71
C LEU A 165 -5.51 -6.17 -4.57
N ASP A 166 -4.63 -5.90 -5.55
CA ASP A 166 -3.21 -6.25 -5.47
C ASP A 166 -2.50 -5.54 -4.30
N GLU A 167 -3.01 -4.43 -3.82
CA GLU A 167 -2.43 -3.66 -2.72
C GLU A 167 -2.90 -4.09 -1.31
N LEU A 168 -3.91 -4.97 -1.21
CA LEU A 168 -4.43 -5.44 0.09
C LEU A 168 -3.35 -5.99 1.04
N PRO A 169 -2.29 -6.70 0.59
CA PRO A 169 -1.24 -7.17 1.51
C PRO A 169 -0.49 -6.05 2.26
N GLN A 170 -0.57 -4.78 1.81
CA GLN A 170 -0.01 -3.64 2.54
C GLN A 170 -0.69 -3.42 3.91
N ILE A 171 -1.89 -3.97 4.13
CA ILE A 171 -2.54 -3.99 5.45
C ILE A 171 -1.64 -4.67 6.50
N TRP A 172 -0.86 -5.68 6.09
CA TRP A 172 0.17 -6.29 6.92
C TRP A 172 1.31 -5.33 7.27
N ASP A 173 1.74 -4.50 6.32
CA ASP A 173 2.79 -3.50 6.55
C ASP A 173 2.31 -2.40 7.51
N ILE A 174 1.03 -2.04 7.44
CA ILE A 174 0.39 -1.10 8.37
C ILE A 174 0.34 -1.71 9.77
N PHE A 175 -0.13 -2.95 9.91
CA PHE A 175 -0.18 -3.66 11.19
C PHE A 175 1.20 -3.73 11.84
N ARG A 176 2.25 -3.94 11.06
CA ARG A 176 3.65 -3.95 11.51
C ARG A 176 4.23 -2.56 11.81
N GLY A 177 3.49 -1.49 11.54
CA GLY A 177 3.94 -0.12 11.77
C GLY A 177 5.03 0.35 10.80
N LYS A 178 5.16 -0.27 9.63
CA LYS A 178 6.03 0.19 8.54
C LYS A 178 5.32 1.19 7.64
N MET A 179 4.00 1.14 7.64
CA MET A 179 3.10 2.05 6.93
C MET A 179 1.98 2.54 7.85
N SER A 180 1.24 3.51 7.36
CA SER A 180 -0.01 4.04 7.91
C SER A 180 -1.13 3.84 6.89
N ILE A 181 -2.38 3.94 7.30
CA ILE A 181 -3.51 3.98 6.36
C ILE A 181 -3.40 5.24 5.51
N ILE A 182 -3.23 6.40 6.15
CA ILE A 182 -3.14 7.70 5.48
C ILE A 182 -1.72 8.26 5.60
N GLY A 183 -1.13 8.65 4.46
CA GLY A 183 0.20 9.25 4.39
C GLY A 183 0.71 9.37 2.95
N PRO A 184 1.91 9.92 2.73
CA PRO A 184 2.55 9.94 1.43
C PRO A 184 2.75 8.52 0.88
N ARG A 185 2.44 8.28 -0.40
CA ARG A 185 2.68 6.96 -1.02
C ARG A 185 4.18 6.61 -0.97
N PRO A 186 4.57 5.41 -0.53
CA PRO A 186 5.99 5.07 -0.40
C PRO A 186 6.70 5.11 -1.75
N ALA A 187 7.73 5.99 -1.86
CA ALA A 187 8.57 6.11 -3.05
C ALA A 187 9.36 4.82 -3.32
N LEU A 188 9.69 4.55 -4.58
CA LEU A 188 10.69 3.54 -4.91
C LEU A 188 12.06 3.98 -4.34
N TRP A 189 12.88 3.03 -3.99
CA TRP A 189 14.21 3.28 -3.41
C TRP A 189 15.15 4.05 -4.35
N ASN A 190 14.90 4.03 -5.64
CA ASN A 190 15.63 4.69 -6.72
C ASN A 190 14.90 5.92 -7.33
N GLN A 191 13.83 6.41 -6.71
CA GLN A 191 13.16 7.65 -7.10
C GLN A 191 13.79 8.85 -6.36
N GLU A 192 15.04 9.16 -6.69
CA GLU A 192 15.83 10.20 -6.00
C GLU A 192 15.22 11.58 -6.13
N ASP A 193 14.62 11.89 -7.28
CA ASP A 193 13.91 13.13 -7.58
C ASP A 193 12.74 13.36 -6.62
N LEU A 194 11.85 12.39 -6.48
CA LEU A 194 10.72 12.47 -5.54
C LEU A 194 11.17 12.53 -4.09
N ILE A 195 12.21 11.76 -3.73
CA ILE A 195 12.75 11.75 -2.36
C ILE A 195 13.34 13.11 -2.01
N ALA A 196 14.14 13.70 -2.91
CA ALA A 196 14.74 15.01 -2.73
C ALA A 196 13.69 16.13 -2.65
N GLU A 197 12.65 16.06 -3.49
CA GLU A 197 11.57 17.04 -3.47
C GLU A 197 10.76 16.98 -2.17
N ARG A 198 10.44 15.79 -1.67
CA ARG A 198 9.77 15.57 -0.40
C ARG A 198 10.55 16.02 0.83
N ASP A 199 11.90 16.01 0.76
CA ASP A 199 12.75 16.52 1.85
C ASP A 199 12.49 18.01 2.11
N LYS A 200 12.16 18.79 1.11
CA LYS A 200 11.82 20.22 1.25
C LYS A 200 10.63 20.46 2.15
N TYR A 201 9.71 19.49 2.21
CA TYR A 201 8.45 19.59 2.96
C TYR A 201 8.43 18.71 4.23
N GLY A 202 9.47 17.90 4.48
CA GLY A 202 9.52 16.95 5.59
C GLY A 202 8.58 15.74 5.41
N ALA A 203 8.18 15.44 4.17
CA ALA A 203 7.27 14.33 3.89
C ALA A 203 7.93 12.95 4.02
N ASN A 204 9.26 12.87 3.99
CA ASN A 204 10.01 11.65 4.27
C ASN A 204 10.17 11.35 5.77
N ASP A 205 9.82 12.30 6.66
CA ASP A 205 9.98 12.15 8.11
C ASP A 205 8.79 11.45 8.78
N ILE A 206 7.73 11.17 8.03
CA ILE A 206 6.52 10.50 8.50
C ILE A 206 6.36 9.10 7.93
N LEU A 207 5.45 8.30 8.50
CA LEU A 207 5.11 7.00 7.93
C LEU A 207 4.46 7.18 6.55
N PRO A 208 4.89 6.40 5.54
CA PRO A 208 4.20 6.36 4.27
C PRO A 208 2.81 5.75 4.43
N GLY A 209 1.87 6.14 3.56
CA GLY A 209 0.49 5.70 3.57
C GLY A 209 0.12 4.71 2.47
N LEU A 210 -0.93 3.92 2.74
CA LEU A 210 -1.61 3.15 1.71
C LEU A 210 -2.31 4.10 0.74
N THR A 211 -2.90 5.17 1.28
CA THR A 211 -3.49 6.28 0.54
C THR A 211 -3.12 7.61 1.19
N GLY A 212 -3.38 8.74 0.52
CA GLY A 212 -3.06 10.06 1.03
C GLY A 212 -3.51 11.17 0.08
N LEU A 213 -3.21 12.40 0.44
CA LEU A 213 -3.71 13.59 -0.24
C LEU A 213 -3.34 13.63 -1.73
N ALA A 214 -2.09 13.31 -2.08
CA ALA A 214 -1.64 13.26 -3.47
C ALA A 214 -2.34 12.16 -4.28
N GLN A 215 -2.62 11.00 -3.66
CA GLN A 215 -3.30 9.90 -4.33
C GLN A 215 -4.76 10.25 -4.65
N ILE A 216 -5.42 11.03 -3.81
CA ILE A 216 -6.82 11.43 -4.02
C ILE A 216 -6.93 12.55 -5.03
N LYS A 217 -5.95 13.50 -5.04
CA LYS A 217 -5.99 14.68 -5.91
C LYS A 217 -5.46 14.49 -7.32
N GLY A 218 -4.96 13.31 -7.71
CA GLY A 218 -4.49 13.07 -9.08
C GLY A 218 -3.55 11.89 -9.25
N ARG A 219 -3.27 11.14 -8.16
CA ARG A 219 -2.52 9.87 -8.22
C ARG A 219 -1.23 9.94 -9.07
N ASP A 220 -1.24 9.19 -10.18
CA ASP A 220 -0.08 9.00 -11.04
C ASP A 220 0.05 10.12 -12.11
N GLU A 221 -0.98 10.93 -12.30
CA GLU A 221 -0.99 12.05 -13.27
C GLU A 221 -0.24 13.30 -12.79
N LEU A 222 -0.05 13.41 -11.45
CA LEU A 222 0.64 14.56 -10.87
C LEU A 222 2.15 14.51 -11.15
N LEU A 223 2.74 15.67 -11.43
CA LEU A 223 4.19 15.83 -11.50
C LEU A 223 4.84 15.65 -10.11
N VAL A 224 6.13 15.31 -10.10
CA VAL A 224 6.89 15.09 -8.85
C VAL A 224 6.82 16.27 -7.89
N PRO A 225 7.00 17.55 -8.32
CA PRO A 225 6.88 18.68 -7.42
C PRO A 225 5.48 18.85 -6.82
N GLU A 226 4.43 18.58 -7.59
CA GLU A 226 3.04 18.66 -7.13
C GLU A 226 2.72 17.58 -6.11
N LYS A 227 3.15 16.33 -6.36
CA LYS A 227 3.05 15.24 -5.39
C LYS A 227 3.72 15.60 -4.07
N ALA A 228 4.95 16.08 -4.13
CA ALA A 228 5.71 16.45 -2.94
C ALA A 228 5.08 17.63 -2.19
N LYS A 229 4.50 18.61 -2.89
CA LYS A 229 3.78 19.73 -2.29
C LYS A 229 2.53 19.26 -1.54
N LEU A 230 1.70 18.40 -2.16
CA LEU A 230 0.50 17.84 -1.52
C LEU A 230 0.85 16.97 -0.31
N ASP A 231 1.91 16.17 -0.40
CA ASP A 231 2.43 15.43 0.74
C ASP A 231 2.89 16.36 1.85
N GLY A 232 3.48 17.52 1.49
CA GLY A 232 3.86 18.58 2.42
C GLY A 232 2.67 19.26 3.10
N GLU A 233 1.58 19.53 2.36
CA GLU A 233 0.33 20.05 2.93
C GLU A 233 -0.23 19.10 4.00
N TYR A 234 -0.22 17.80 3.73
CA TYR A 234 -0.61 16.79 4.72
C TYR A 234 0.29 16.83 5.97
N VAL A 235 1.60 16.94 5.79
CA VAL A 235 2.56 17.08 6.90
C VAL A 235 2.28 18.31 7.76
N GLN A 236 1.93 19.43 7.13
CA GLN A 236 1.58 20.66 7.87
C GLN A 236 0.35 20.46 8.77
N VAL A 237 -0.69 19.76 8.28
CA VAL A 237 -1.86 19.46 9.11
C VAL A 237 -1.51 18.49 10.24
N LEU A 238 -0.67 17.49 10.01
CA LEU A 238 -0.17 16.61 11.07
C LEU A 238 0.60 17.37 12.16
N LYS A 239 1.40 18.37 11.77
CA LYS A 239 2.12 19.24 12.72
C LYS A 239 1.18 20.07 13.59
N GLN A 240 0.02 20.48 13.06
CA GLN A 240 -1.02 21.15 13.84
C GLN A 240 -1.66 20.19 14.85
N GLY A 241 -1.69 18.89 14.53
CA GLY A 241 -2.17 17.82 15.40
C GLY A 241 -3.63 17.87 15.78
N GLY A 242 -3.96 17.09 16.82
CA GLY A 242 -5.29 17.10 17.41
C GLY A 242 -6.43 16.73 16.46
N MET A 243 -7.58 17.37 16.66
CA MET A 243 -8.80 17.06 15.92
C MET A 243 -8.69 17.35 14.41
N LYS A 244 -7.92 18.37 14.01
CA LYS A 244 -7.77 18.72 12.58
C LYS A 244 -7.10 17.59 11.79
N ALA A 245 -6.02 17.01 12.33
CA ALA A 245 -5.32 15.89 11.72
C ALA A 245 -6.21 14.64 11.68
N PHE A 246 -6.94 14.35 12.75
CA PHE A 246 -7.87 13.23 12.80
C PHE A 246 -9.01 13.36 11.78
N LEU A 247 -9.61 14.53 11.67
CA LEU A 247 -10.69 14.79 10.70
C LEU A 247 -10.18 14.71 9.25
N LEU A 248 -8.97 15.21 8.98
CA LEU A 248 -8.36 15.07 7.66
C LEU A 248 -8.12 13.59 7.32
N ASP A 249 -7.56 12.82 8.24
CA ASP A 249 -7.35 11.37 8.02
C ASP A 249 -8.68 10.66 7.74
N GLY A 250 -9.74 10.98 8.51
CA GLY A 250 -11.08 10.45 8.27
C GLY A 250 -11.62 10.84 6.90
N LYS A 251 -11.51 12.11 6.52
CA LYS A 251 -11.93 12.59 5.19
C LYS A 251 -11.22 11.83 4.08
N LEU A 252 -9.88 11.75 4.12
CA LEU A 252 -9.08 11.06 3.11
C LEU A 252 -9.40 9.57 3.04
N PHE A 253 -9.71 8.94 4.18
CA PHE A 253 -10.15 7.54 4.22
C PHE A 253 -11.44 7.31 3.44
N PHE A 254 -12.47 8.12 3.69
CA PHE A 254 -13.75 7.99 2.99
C PHE A 254 -13.65 8.38 1.51
N GLU A 255 -12.88 9.41 1.17
CA GLU A 255 -12.61 9.77 -0.23
C GLU A 255 -11.88 8.64 -0.98
N THR A 256 -10.97 7.92 -0.31
CA THR A 256 -10.33 6.75 -0.91
C THR A 256 -11.33 5.63 -1.21
N ILE A 257 -12.24 5.35 -0.26
CA ILE A 257 -13.28 4.33 -0.50
C ILE A 257 -14.13 4.72 -1.70
N ARG A 258 -14.55 5.99 -1.78
CA ARG A 258 -15.31 6.51 -2.92
C ARG A 258 -14.52 6.36 -4.23
N SER A 259 -13.27 6.81 -4.28
CA SER A 259 -12.41 6.71 -5.48
C SER A 259 -12.22 5.28 -5.95
N VAL A 260 -12.03 4.33 -5.03
CA VAL A 260 -11.90 2.89 -5.37
C VAL A 260 -13.22 2.34 -5.92
N LEU A 261 -14.36 2.73 -5.36
CA LEU A 261 -15.69 2.28 -5.82
C LEU A 261 -16.06 2.88 -7.18
N CYS A 262 -15.73 4.16 -7.41
CA CYS A 262 -15.98 4.84 -8.68
C CYS A 262 -14.92 4.54 -9.76
N HIS A 263 -13.86 3.78 -9.44
CA HIS A 263 -12.73 3.49 -10.34
C HIS A 263 -11.98 4.74 -10.83
N ASP A 264 -12.05 5.85 -10.10
CA ASP A 264 -11.41 7.10 -10.46
C ASP A 264 -9.88 6.98 -10.45
N GLY A 265 -9.22 7.36 -11.55
CA GLY A 265 -7.77 7.54 -11.61
C GLY A 265 -6.93 6.26 -11.62
N VAL A 266 -7.51 5.08 -11.91
CA VAL A 266 -6.73 3.86 -12.17
C VAL A 266 -6.29 3.85 -13.64
N VAL A 267 -5.12 4.39 -13.92
CA VAL A 267 -4.49 4.24 -15.24
C VAL A 267 -3.85 2.85 -15.31
N GLU A 268 -4.31 2.00 -16.23
CA GLU A 268 -3.66 0.71 -16.49
C GLU A 268 -2.24 0.98 -17.00
N GLY A 269 -1.25 0.58 -16.20
CA GLY A 269 0.16 0.81 -16.52
C GLY A 269 0.91 1.63 -15.48
N GLY A 270 0.23 2.36 -14.60
CA GLY A 270 0.77 3.03 -13.40
C GLY A 270 2.02 3.84 -13.66
N THR A 271 2.06 4.54 -14.77
CA THR A 271 3.20 5.34 -15.15
C THR A 271 2.79 6.79 -14.99
N GLY A 272 3.49 7.50 -14.11
CA GLY A 272 3.76 8.89 -14.43
C GLY A 272 4.55 8.91 -15.72
N ALA A 273 3.96 8.48 -16.84
CA ALA A 273 4.49 8.78 -18.13
C ALA A 273 4.53 10.29 -18.18
N MET A 274 5.72 10.85 -18.29
CA MET A 274 5.90 12.18 -18.83
C MET A 274 5.08 12.19 -20.11
N LYS A 275 3.88 12.78 -20.07
CA LYS A 275 3.31 13.35 -21.26
C LYS A 275 4.26 14.48 -21.58
N ASP A 276 4.99 14.31 -22.66
CA ASP A 276 5.80 15.35 -23.24
C ASP A 276 4.98 16.64 -23.27
N ALA A 277 5.66 17.75 -23.06
CA ALA A 277 5.11 19.09 -22.85
C ALA A 277 4.24 19.65 -23.98
N ASP A 278 3.72 18.83 -24.89
CA ASP A 278 2.95 19.22 -26.07
C ASP A 278 1.44 18.97 -26.00
N ALA A 279 0.90 18.64 -24.82
CA ALA A 279 -0.54 18.55 -24.63
C ALA A 279 -1.09 19.70 -23.76
N SER A 280 -0.70 20.92 -24.06
CA SER A 280 -1.48 22.10 -23.74
C SER A 280 -2.73 22.12 -24.64
N GLU A 281 -3.91 22.06 -24.07
CA GLU A 281 -5.25 22.08 -24.69
C GLU A 281 -5.95 20.72 -24.86
N ALA A 282 -6.35 20.10 -23.74
CA ALA A 282 -7.51 19.24 -23.74
C ALA A 282 -8.25 19.44 -22.41
N GLY A 283 -9.48 19.94 -22.53
CA GLY A 283 -10.32 20.38 -21.42
C GLY A 283 -10.57 19.32 -20.35
N PHE A 284 -10.66 19.80 -19.14
CA PHE A 284 -11.18 19.08 -17.99
C PHE A 284 -12.65 18.74 -18.23
N GLU A 285 -12.95 17.53 -18.66
CA GLU A 285 -14.29 16.98 -18.50
C GLU A 285 -14.36 16.28 -17.14
N ASN A 286 -15.12 16.92 -16.25
CA ASN A 286 -15.57 16.36 -14.97
C ASN A 286 -16.44 15.15 -15.23
N TYR A 287 -15.94 13.95 -15.05
CA TYR A 287 -16.78 12.78 -14.85
C TYR A 287 -17.23 12.74 -13.39
N GLY A 288 -18.35 13.42 -13.10
CA GLY A 288 -19.06 13.29 -11.84
C GLY A 288 -19.79 11.95 -11.79
N CYS A 289 -19.67 11.22 -10.69
CA CYS A 289 -20.69 10.26 -10.30
C CYS A 289 -21.87 11.07 -9.75
N ASP A 290 -22.95 11.18 -10.52
CA ASP A 290 -24.28 11.61 -10.06
C ASP A 290 -24.93 10.52 -9.23
#